data_a9613908e93a96becf442291c8f6d8da
#
_entry.id   a9613908e93a96becf442291c8f6d8da
#
_cell.length_a   1.000
_cell.length_b   1.000
_cell.length_c   1.000
_cell.angle_alpha   90.00
_cell.angle_beta   90.00
_cell.angle_gamma   90.00
#
_symmetry.space_group_name_H-M   'P 1'
#
loop_
_entity.id
_entity.type
_entity.pdbx_description
1 polymer ?
#
loop_
_entity_poly.entity_id
_entity_poly.type
_entity_poly.pdbx_seq_one_letter_code
_entity_poly.pdbx_strand_id
1 'polypeptide(L)'
;MKKALMIASVLLIAVISTACINNIAVQELNNKAAEFMQKGDYESAMNRLQASLDLDSTLYETHYNLGVAAINAGKYEKAIEALENGLKLKPDYVEFYYSLGVAQAELADEIIDSDDSDDNEHKPTQEELDKVKSLRIASNENLSKYLEKGPSSKDKETIEELILENNKFIENDDNLVKVEK
;
A
#
# COMPACT_ATOMS: atom_id res chain seq x y z
N MET A 1 -15.42 27.93 42.95
CA MET A 1 -14.64 28.38 41.80
C MET A 1 -13.20 27.90 41.82
N LYS A 2 -12.38 28.11 42.85
CA LYS A 2 -10.97 27.68 42.91
C LYS A 2 -10.76 26.16 42.75
N LYS A 3 -11.62 25.31 43.36
CA LYS A 3 -11.53 23.84 43.22
C LYS A 3 -11.86 23.36 41.79
N ALA A 4 -12.84 23.99 41.13
CA ALA A 4 -13.17 23.65 39.75
C ALA A 4 -12.04 24.06 38.79
N LEU A 5 -11.39 25.18 39.02
CA LEU A 5 -10.24 25.64 38.24
C LEU A 5 -9.03 24.71 38.39
N MET A 6 -8.78 24.21 39.59
CA MET A 6 -7.70 23.21 39.85
C MET A 6 -7.97 21.87 39.17
N ILE A 7 -9.20 21.38 39.19
CA ILE A 7 -9.57 20.13 38.51
C ILE A 7 -9.42 20.30 36.99
N ALA A 8 -9.87 21.43 36.44
CA ALA A 8 -9.71 21.72 35.03
C ALA A 8 -8.23 21.81 34.58
N SER A 9 -7.36 22.40 35.42
CA SER A 9 -5.92 22.50 35.15
C SER A 9 -5.22 21.13 35.21
N VAL A 10 -5.58 20.27 36.14
CA VAL A 10 -5.03 18.90 36.24
C VAL A 10 -5.46 18.05 35.05
N LEU A 11 -6.72 18.15 34.65
CA LEU A 11 -7.21 17.45 33.44
C LEU A 11 -6.52 17.94 32.16
N LEU A 12 -6.29 19.25 32.04
CA LEU A 12 -5.58 19.82 30.88
C LEU A 12 -4.13 19.31 30.81
N ILE A 13 -3.42 19.29 31.94
CA ILE A 13 -2.04 18.79 32.02
C ILE A 13 -2.00 17.28 31.66
N ALA A 14 -2.95 16.50 32.15
CA ALA A 14 -3.04 15.07 31.81
C ALA A 14 -3.22 14.84 30.30
N VAL A 15 -4.09 15.61 29.64
CA VAL A 15 -4.31 15.49 28.19
C VAL A 15 -3.06 15.88 27.38
N ILE A 16 -2.37 16.95 27.77
CA ILE A 16 -1.13 17.39 27.10
C ILE A 16 -0.03 16.35 27.26
N SER A 17 0.12 15.75 28.46
CA SER A 17 1.16 14.74 28.71
C SER A 17 0.93 13.46 27.92
N THR A 18 -0.30 13.00 27.75
CA THR A 18 -0.61 11.81 26.94
C THR A 18 -0.32 12.04 25.45
N ALA A 19 -0.68 13.21 24.91
CA ALA A 19 -0.39 13.56 23.52
C ALA A 19 1.13 13.60 23.24
N CYS A 20 1.93 14.15 24.16
CA CYS A 20 3.40 14.17 24.02
C CYS A 20 3.99 12.75 24.08
N ILE A 21 3.49 11.90 24.98
CA ILE A 21 3.98 10.51 25.12
C ILE A 21 3.66 9.72 23.85
N ASN A 22 2.45 9.83 23.32
CA ASN A 22 2.07 9.14 22.08
C ASN A 22 2.95 9.57 20.91
N ASN A 23 3.25 10.86 20.76
CA ASN A 23 4.13 11.35 19.70
C ASN A 23 5.53 10.72 19.76
N ILE A 24 6.13 10.64 20.96
CA ILE A 24 7.44 10.00 21.16
C ILE A 24 7.37 8.50 20.83
N ALA A 25 6.31 7.80 21.28
CA ALA A 25 6.13 6.38 21.00
C ALA A 25 5.96 6.10 19.50
N VAL A 26 5.20 6.92 18.80
CA VAL A 26 5.02 6.86 17.34
C VAL A 26 6.36 7.04 16.61
N GLN A 27 7.15 8.04 16.99
CA GLN A 27 8.48 8.25 16.40
C GLN A 27 9.42 7.07 16.64
N GLU A 28 9.45 6.53 17.85
CA GLU A 28 10.27 5.36 18.19
C GLU A 28 9.86 4.12 17.36
N LEU A 29 8.56 3.87 17.21
CA LEU A 29 8.05 2.77 16.40
C LEU A 29 8.42 2.93 14.92
N ASN A 30 8.26 4.13 14.35
CA ASN A 30 8.64 4.41 12.98
C ASN A 30 10.16 4.29 12.75
N ASN A 31 10.99 4.75 13.69
CA ASN A 31 12.44 4.59 13.61
C ASN A 31 12.85 3.11 13.63
N LYS A 32 12.25 2.31 14.51
CA LYS A 32 12.49 0.86 14.55
C LYS A 32 12.03 0.16 13.28
N ALA A 33 10.90 0.57 12.71
CA ALA A 33 10.44 0.04 11.45
C ALA A 33 11.46 0.31 10.33
N ALA A 34 12.00 1.53 10.26
CA ALA A 34 13.03 1.88 9.28
C ALA A 34 14.31 1.03 9.45
N GLU A 35 14.72 0.73 10.68
CA GLU A 35 15.85 -0.18 10.94
C GLU A 35 15.57 -1.61 10.45
N PHE A 36 14.35 -2.12 10.65
CA PHE A 36 13.95 -3.43 10.15
C PHE A 36 13.89 -3.45 8.61
N MET A 37 13.34 -2.41 7.98
CA MET A 37 13.31 -2.29 6.51
C MET A 37 14.73 -2.31 5.93
N GLN A 38 15.70 -1.60 6.53
CA GLN A 38 17.10 -1.61 6.10
C GLN A 38 17.76 -2.98 6.20
N LYS A 39 17.29 -3.84 7.09
CA LYS A 39 17.76 -5.23 7.27
C LYS A 39 17.00 -6.25 6.39
N GLY A 40 15.99 -5.81 5.65
CA GLY A 40 15.10 -6.68 4.89
C GLY A 40 14.09 -7.46 5.74
N ASP A 41 13.96 -7.13 7.04
CA ASP A 41 12.97 -7.74 7.94
C ASP A 41 11.64 -6.98 7.84
N TYR A 42 10.97 -7.16 6.71
CA TYR A 42 9.75 -6.43 6.39
C TYR A 42 8.57 -6.81 7.28
N GLU A 43 8.49 -8.04 7.75
CA GLU A 43 7.45 -8.48 8.69
C GLU A 43 7.57 -7.74 10.05
N SER A 44 8.78 -7.64 10.61
CA SER A 44 9.01 -6.86 11.81
C SER A 44 8.76 -5.37 11.60
N ALA A 45 9.11 -4.83 10.43
CA ALA A 45 8.82 -3.44 10.06
C ALA A 45 7.31 -3.18 10.03
N MET A 46 6.52 -4.02 9.35
CA MET A 46 5.06 -3.92 9.29
C MET A 46 4.43 -3.93 10.69
N ASN A 47 4.90 -4.82 11.58
CA ASN A 47 4.38 -4.89 12.95
C ASN A 47 4.64 -3.59 13.73
N ARG A 48 5.79 -2.92 13.53
CA ARG A 48 6.10 -1.63 14.16
C ARG A 48 5.27 -0.50 13.57
N LEU A 49 5.09 -0.48 12.25
CA LEU A 49 4.28 0.52 11.57
C LEU A 49 2.80 0.39 11.94
N GLN A 50 2.28 -0.83 12.03
CA GLN A 50 0.93 -1.06 12.51
C GLN A 50 0.74 -0.56 13.94
N ALA A 51 1.66 -0.89 14.86
CA ALA A 51 1.60 -0.39 16.22
C ALA A 51 1.70 1.15 16.30
N SER A 52 2.40 1.79 15.36
CA SER A 52 2.43 3.25 15.22
C SER A 52 1.08 3.81 14.79
N LEU A 53 0.42 3.18 13.81
CA LEU A 53 -0.92 3.56 13.34
C LEU A 53 -2.01 3.34 14.40
N ASP A 54 -1.85 2.35 15.27
CA ASP A 54 -2.74 2.11 16.40
C ASP A 54 -2.69 3.27 17.44
N LEU A 55 -1.55 3.97 17.52
CA LEU A 55 -1.39 5.16 18.35
C LEU A 55 -1.82 6.45 17.63
N ASP A 56 -1.52 6.57 16.35
CA ASP A 56 -1.90 7.71 15.51
C ASP A 56 -2.08 7.28 14.05
N SER A 57 -3.31 7.10 13.64
CA SER A 57 -3.70 6.70 12.28
C SER A 57 -3.71 7.85 11.26
N THR A 58 -3.34 9.06 11.66
CA THR A 58 -3.40 10.25 10.78
C THR A 58 -2.10 10.53 10.03
N LEU A 59 -1.06 9.72 10.25
CA LEU A 59 0.26 9.89 9.67
C LEU A 59 0.34 9.19 8.30
N TYR A 60 0.22 9.96 7.23
CA TYR A 60 0.27 9.41 5.87
C TYR A 60 1.62 8.73 5.55
N GLU A 61 2.74 9.23 6.10
CA GLU A 61 4.06 8.63 5.95
C GLU A 61 4.13 7.22 6.55
N THR A 62 3.46 6.99 7.69
CA THR A 62 3.40 5.67 8.32
C THR A 62 2.61 4.69 7.47
N HIS A 63 1.49 5.13 6.90
CA HIS A 63 0.72 4.34 5.93
C HIS A 63 1.54 4.01 4.68
N TYR A 64 2.28 4.98 4.14
CA TYR A 64 3.17 4.78 3.00
C TYR A 64 4.24 3.72 3.30
N ASN A 65 4.95 3.89 4.42
CA ASN A 65 5.99 2.96 4.84
C ASN A 65 5.45 1.55 5.09
N LEU A 66 4.23 1.43 5.66
CA LEU A 66 3.55 0.15 5.84
C LEU A 66 3.25 -0.51 4.48
N GLY A 67 2.76 0.25 3.52
CA GLY A 67 2.51 -0.23 2.16
C GLY A 67 3.79 -0.72 1.49
N VAL A 68 4.86 0.07 1.55
CA VAL A 68 6.17 -0.31 0.99
C VAL A 68 6.75 -1.55 1.67
N ALA A 69 6.67 -1.65 3.00
CA ALA A 69 7.11 -2.84 3.72
C ALA A 69 6.28 -4.07 3.33
N ALA A 70 4.97 -3.90 3.14
CA ALA A 70 4.07 -4.97 2.74
C ALA A 70 4.34 -5.46 1.29
N ILE A 71 4.62 -4.54 0.33
CA ILE A 71 5.05 -4.92 -1.03
C ILE A 71 6.29 -5.81 -0.95
N ASN A 72 7.31 -5.36 -0.22
CA ASN A 72 8.57 -6.10 -0.10
C ASN A 72 8.45 -7.42 0.67
N ALA A 73 7.37 -7.60 1.44
CA ALA A 73 7.04 -8.84 2.14
C ALA A 73 6.12 -9.77 1.31
N GLY A 74 5.73 -9.39 0.08
CA GLY A 74 4.77 -10.12 -0.73
C GLY A 74 3.34 -10.12 -0.13
N LYS A 75 2.96 -9.06 0.60
CA LYS A 75 1.64 -8.92 1.22
C LYS A 75 0.84 -7.84 0.49
N TYR A 76 0.52 -8.11 -0.75
CA TYR A 76 0.03 -7.11 -1.68
C TYR A 76 -1.34 -6.53 -1.32
N GLU A 77 -2.28 -7.33 -0.82
CA GLU A 77 -3.56 -6.81 -0.34
C GLU A 77 -3.38 -5.83 0.83
N LYS A 78 -2.49 -6.16 1.78
CA LYS A 78 -2.18 -5.28 2.91
C LYS A 78 -1.48 -4.01 2.45
N ALA A 79 -0.63 -4.11 1.42
CA ALA A 79 0.02 -2.97 0.81
C ALA A 79 -1.01 -2.00 0.21
N ILE A 80 -1.94 -2.51 -0.59
CA ILE A 80 -3.00 -1.73 -1.22
C ILE A 80 -3.84 -1.02 -0.16
N GLU A 81 -4.30 -1.74 0.87
CA GLU A 81 -5.09 -1.15 1.97
C GLU A 81 -4.34 0.00 2.67
N ALA A 82 -3.08 -0.21 3.03
CA ALA A 82 -2.27 0.81 3.69
C ALA A 82 -2.06 2.04 2.80
N LEU A 83 -1.71 1.83 1.53
CA LEU A 83 -1.45 2.90 0.57
C LEU A 83 -2.72 3.71 0.25
N GLU A 84 -3.87 3.07 0.11
CA GLU A 84 -5.15 3.75 -0.08
C GLU A 84 -5.53 4.60 1.13
N ASN A 85 -5.30 4.11 2.34
CA ASN A 85 -5.56 4.87 3.55
C ASN A 85 -4.63 6.10 3.65
N GLY A 86 -3.35 5.94 3.31
CA GLY A 86 -2.41 7.06 3.24
C GLY A 86 -2.77 8.07 2.14
N LEU A 87 -3.19 7.61 0.96
CA LEU A 87 -3.62 8.46 -0.15
C LEU A 87 -4.86 9.31 0.21
N LYS A 88 -5.80 8.78 1.00
CA LYS A 88 -6.94 9.56 1.53
C LYS A 88 -6.49 10.71 2.43
N LEU A 89 -5.41 10.52 3.19
CA LEU A 89 -4.85 11.55 4.08
C LEU A 89 -4.02 12.58 3.30
N LYS A 90 -3.31 12.15 2.25
CA LYS A 90 -2.40 13.00 1.47
C LYS A 90 -2.51 12.72 -0.04
N PRO A 91 -3.57 13.22 -0.71
CA PRO A 91 -3.85 12.91 -2.12
C PRO A 91 -2.81 13.46 -3.12
N ASP A 92 -2.00 14.43 -2.70
CA ASP A 92 -0.95 15.05 -3.51
C ASP A 92 0.43 14.41 -3.34
N TYR A 93 0.57 13.39 -2.48
CA TYR A 93 1.81 12.63 -2.34
C TYR A 93 1.90 11.57 -3.45
N VAL A 94 2.66 11.89 -4.48
CA VAL A 94 2.64 11.16 -5.77
C VAL A 94 3.15 9.72 -5.67
N GLU A 95 4.02 9.43 -4.70
CA GLU A 95 4.59 8.10 -4.47
C GLU A 95 3.53 7.04 -4.10
N PHE A 96 2.37 7.46 -3.58
CA PHE A 96 1.25 6.54 -3.38
C PHE A 96 0.76 5.93 -4.69
N TYR A 97 0.65 6.73 -5.74
CA TYR A 97 0.18 6.25 -7.04
C TYR A 97 1.13 5.22 -7.65
N TYR A 98 2.45 5.46 -7.57
CA TYR A 98 3.43 4.48 -8.01
C TYR A 98 3.32 3.17 -7.23
N SER A 99 3.36 3.26 -5.88
CA SER A 99 3.33 2.09 -5.02
C SER A 99 2.02 1.30 -5.13
N LEU A 100 0.88 1.98 -5.30
CA LEU A 100 -0.41 1.35 -5.57
C LEU A 100 -0.40 0.61 -6.90
N GLY A 101 0.10 1.25 -7.96
CA GLY A 101 0.20 0.61 -9.26
C GLY A 101 1.05 -0.67 -9.22
N VAL A 102 2.21 -0.61 -8.56
CA VAL A 102 3.07 -1.79 -8.37
C VAL A 102 2.35 -2.87 -7.55
N ALA A 103 1.79 -2.53 -6.39
CA ALA A 103 1.13 -3.52 -5.53
C ALA A 103 -0.06 -4.21 -6.20
N GLN A 104 -0.80 -3.48 -7.05
CA GLN A 104 -1.93 -4.00 -7.81
C GLN A 104 -1.48 -4.94 -8.95
N ALA A 105 -0.38 -4.62 -9.64
CA ALA A 105 0.19 -5.50 -10.65
C ALA A 105 0.72 -6.80 -10.02
N GLU A 106 1.50 -6.69 -8.96
CA GLU A 106 2.06 -7.85 -8.23
C GLU A 106 0.96 -8.77 -7.66
N LEU A 107 -0.14 -8.19 -7.14
CA LEU A 107 -1.29 -8.98 -6.69
C LEU A 107 -1.97 -9.70 -7.86
N ALA A 108 -2.03 -9.07 -9.02
CA ALA A 108 -2.59 -9.69 -10.21
C ALA A 108 -1.73 -10.88 -10.67
N ASP A 109 -0.40 -10.75 -10.60
CA ASP A 109 0.54 -11.82 -10.93
C ASP A 109 0.46 -12.95 -9.90
N GLU A 110 0.43 -12.63 -8.59
CA GLU A 110 0.28 -13.63 -7.52
C GLU A 110 -0.98 -14.49 -7.72
N ILE A 111 -2.11 -13.90 -8.14
CA ILE A 111 -3.35 -14.63 -8.38
C ILE A 111 -3.19 -15.62 -9.54
N ILE A 112 -2.50 -15.23 -10.62
CA ILE A 112 -2.26 -16.12 -11.77
C ILE A 112 -1.24 -17.19 -11.41
N ASP A 113 -0.14 -16.85 -10.74
CA ASP A 113 0.96 -17.77 -10.45
C ASP A 113 0.61 -18.77 -9.33
N SER A 114 -0.33 -18.43 -8.43
CA SER A 114 -0.74 -19.34 -7.35
C SER A 114 -1.37 -20.64 -7.86
N ASP A 115 -1.78 -20.67 -9.12
CA ASP A 115 -2.38 -21.84 -9.77
C ASP A 115 -1.36 -22.84 -10.34
N ASP A 116 -0.06 -22.44 -10.47
CA ASP A 116 0.98 -23.28 -11.11
C ASP A 116 1.65 -24.30 -10.15
N SER A 117 1.24 -24.40 -8.88
CA SER A 117 2.02 -25.06 -7.84
C SER A 117 1.74 -26.55 -7.62
N ASP A 118 0.84 -27.20 -8.35
CA ASP A 118 0.63 -28.65 -8.24
C ASP A 118 0.25 -29.28 -9.58
N ASP A 119 0.71 -30.53 -9.85
CA ASP A 119 0.62 -31.34 -11.08
C ASP A 119 -0.78 -31.53 -11.75
N ASN A 120 -1.78 -30.77 -11.35
CA ASN A 120 -3.06 -30.63 -12.02
C ASN A 120 -3.16 -29.21 -12.62
N GLU A 121 -3.29 -29.13 -13.95
CA GLU A 121 -3.61 -27.89 -14.69
C GLU A 121 -4.86 -27.20 -14.11
N HIS A 122 -4.71 -26.51 -12.99
CA HIS A 122 -5.78 -25.64 -12.49
C HIS A 122 -5.78 -24.38 -13.36
N LYS A 123 -6.83 -24.19 -14.13
CA LYS A 123 -7.01 -22.94 -14.88
C LYS A 123 -7.68 -21.92 -13.98
N PRO A 124 -7.21 -20.65 -14.00
CA PRO A 124 -7.86 -19.59 -13.26
C PRO A 124 -9.37 -19.56 -13.55
N THR A 125 -10.15 -19.42 -12.49
CA THR A 125 -11.60 -19.24 -12.62
C THR A 125 -11.95 -17.92 -13.29
N GLN A 126 -13.15 -17.78 -13.85
CA GLN A 126 -13.59 -16.51 -14.42
C GLN A 126 -13.60 -15.37 -13.39
N GLU A 127 -13.90 -15.65 -12.13
CA GLU A 127 -13.88 -14.67 -11.05
C GLU A 127 -12.45 -14.17 -10.78
N GLU A 128 -11.46 -15.06 -10.79
CA GLU A 128 -10.04 -14.71 -10.65
C GLU A 128 -9.56 -13.88 -11.84
N LEU A 129 -9.89 -14.28 -13.05
CA LEU A 129 -9.56 -13.50 -14.26
C LEU A 129 -10.19 -12.10 -14.23
N ASP A 130 -11.44 -11.97 -13.83
CA ASP A 130 -12.11 -10.68 -13.69
C ASP A 130 -11.42 -9.81 -12.61
N LYS A 131 -10.98 -10.42 -11.48
CA LYS A 131 -10.23 -9.75 -10.42
C LYS A 131 -8.86 -9.28 -10.94
N VAL A 132 -8.11 -10.15 -11.62
CA VAL A 132 -6.81 -9.82 -12.23
C VAL A 132 -6.96 -8.66 -13.21
N LYS A 133 -7.94 -8.72 -14.10
CA LYS A 133 -8.22 -7.65 -15.05
C LYS A 133 -8.50 -6.32 -14.36
N SER A 134 -9.32 -6.32 -13.31
CA SER A 134 -9.63 -5.11 -12.55
C SER A 134 -8.39 -4.53 -11.86
N LEU A 135 -7.52 -5.37 -11.31
CA LEU A 135 -6.26 -4.98 -10.68
C LEU A 135 -5.29 -4.36 -11.70
N ARG A 136 -5.14 -4.96 -12.88
CA ARG A 136 -4.27 -4.42 -13.94
C ARG A 136 -4.79 -3.08 -14.49
N ILE A 137 -6.10 -2.91 -14.62
CA ILE A 137 -6.69 -1.62 -15.00
C ILE A 137 -6.39 -0.56 -13.91
N ALA A 138 -6.62 -0.88 -12.63
CA ALA A 138 -6.35 0.02 -11.52
C ALA A 138 -4.84 0.37 -11.41
N SER A 139 -3.96 -0.61 -11.65
CA SER A 139 -2.51 -0.40 -11.75
C SER A 139 -2.19 0.64 -12.82
N ASN A 140 -2.70 0.46 -14.04
CA ASN A 140 -2.47 1.39 -15.16
C ASN A 140 -2.96 2.81 -14.85
N GLU A 141 -4.11 2.95 -14.21
CA GLU A 141 -4.64 4.25 -13.79
C GLU A 141 -3.72 4.95 -12.79
N ASN A 142 -3.22 4.22 -11.79
CA ASN A 142 -2.33 4.76 -10.78
C ASN A 142 -0.95 5.11 -11.38
N LEU A 143 -0.36 4.21 -12.16
CA LEU A 143 0.91 4.46 -12.84
C LEU A 143 0.83 5.65 -13.80
N SER A 144 -0.26 5.80 -14.53
CA SER A 144 -0.50 6.95 -15.41
C SER A 144 -0.56 8.27 -14.62
N LYS A 145 -1.25 8.29 -13.47
CA LYS A 145 -1.28 9.46 -12.57
C LYS A 145 0.11 9.82 -12.04
N TYR A 146 0.94 8.83 -11.74
CA TYR A 146 2.33 9.08 -11.36
C TYR A 146 3.14 9.67 -12.51
N LEU A 147 3.01 9.12 -13.73
CA LEU A 147 3.69 9.64 -14.93
C LEU A 147 3.32 11.10 -15.26
N GLU A 148 2.07 11.50 -15.05
CA GLU A 148 1.62 12.88 -15.21
C GLU A 148 2.33 13.87 -14.27
N LYS A 149 2.83 13.41 -13.13
CA LYS A 149 3.56 14.23 -12.14
C LYS A 149 5.05 14.39 -12.45
N GLY A 150 5.56 13.73 -13.49
CA GLY A 150 6.93 13.87 -13.99
C GLY A 150 7.97 13.08 -13.19
N PRO A 151 7.90 11.76 -13.22
CA PRO A 151 8.92 10.88 -12.61
C PRO A 151 10.29 11.06 -13.27
N SER A 152 11.34 10.49 -12.66
CA SER A 152 12.66 10.44 -13.29
C SER A 152 12.60 9.67 -14.61
N SER A 153 13.53 9.96 -15.55
CA SER A 153 13.54 9.30 -16.86
C SER A 153 13.72 7.78 -16.76
N LYS A 154 14.44 7.31 -15.74
CA LYS A 154 14.66 5.87 -15.49
C LYS A 154 13.40 5.19 -15.00
N ASP A 155 12.67 5.81 -14.08
CA ASP A 155 11.43 5.25 -13.55
C ASP A 155 10.35 5.22 -14.65
N LYS A 156 10.37 6.20 -15.55
CA LYS A 156 9.40 6.29 -16.64
C LYS A 156 9.44 5.07 -17.56
N GLU A 157 10.62 4.62 -17.98
CA GLU A 157 10.77 3.46 -18.87
C GLU A 157 10.20 2.19 -18.22
N THR A 158 10.57 1.92 -16.97
CA THR A 158 10.08 0.77 -16.21
C THR A 158 8.55 0.79 -16.03
N ILE A 159 7.98 1.98 -15.78
CA ILE A 159 6.54 2.13 -15.62
C ILE A 159 5.81 1.92 -16.95
N GLU A 160 6.33 2.45 -18.05
CA GLU A 160 5.76 2.25 -19.38
C GLU A 160 5.79 0.77 -19.80
N GLU A 161 6.84 0.02 -19.44
CA GLU A 161 6.92 -1.43 -19.63
C GLU A 161 5.84 -2.17 -18.82
N LEU A 162 5.66 -1.85 -17.54
CA LEU A 162 4.64 -2.45 -16.70
C LEU A 162 3.22 -2.17 -17.22
N ILE A 163 2.94 -0.94 -17.64
CA ILE A 163 1.66 -0.59 -18.28
C ILE A 163 1.45 -1.39 -19.57
N LEU A 164 2.49 -1.57 -20.36
CA LEU A 164 2.40 -2.37 -21.61
C LEU A 164 2.10 -3.84 -21.30
N GLU A 165 2.70 -4.42 -20.26
CA GLU A 165 2.44 -5.78 -19.83
C GLU A 165 1.00 -5.96 -19.36
N ASN A 166 0.53 -5.07 -18.50
CA ASN A 166 -0.87 -5.06 -18.08
C ASN A 166 -1.84 -5.00 -19.27
N ASN A 167 -1.57 -4.15 -20.26
CA ASN A 167 -2.43 -4.00 -21.44
C ASN A 167 -2.45 -5.27 -22.29
N LYS A 168 -1.32 -5.95 -22.47
CA LYS A 168 -1.28 -7.23 -23.19
C LYS A 168 -2.18 -8.28 -22.54
N PHE A 169 -2.18 -8.36 -21.21
CA PHE A 169 -3.07 -9.29 -20.51
C PHE A 169 -4.55 -8.93 -20.75
N ILE A 170 -4.91 -7.66 -20.58
CA ILE A 170 -6.29 -7.17 -20.74
C ILE A 170 -6.81 -7.44 -22.15
N GLU A 171 -6.00 -7.17 -23.17
CA GLU A 171 -6.37 -7.40 -24.58
C GLU A 171 -6.53 -8.89 -24.93
N ASN A 172 -5.67 -9.75 -24.37
CA ASN A 172 -5.75 -11.19 -24.60
C ASN A 172 -7.01 -11.78 -23.97
N ASP A 173 -7.36 -11.38 -22.75
CA ASP A 173 -8.57 -11.81 -22.06
C ASP A 173 -9.83 -11.39 -22.84
N ASP A 174 -9.90 -10.15 -23.32
CA ASP A 174 -11.01 -9.66 -24.14
C ASP A 174 -11.19 -10.44 -25.47
N ASN A 175 -10.12 -10.99 -26.01
CA ASN A 175 -10.16 -11.81 -27.23
C ASN A 175 -10.66 -13.23 -26.95
N LEU A 176 -10.30 -13.83 -25.81
CA LEU A 176 -10.78 -15.17 -25.40
C LEU A 176 -12.29 -15.16 -25.18
N VAL A 177 -12.82 -14.15 -24.50
CA VAL A 177 -14.28 -13.99 -24.23
C VAL A 177 -15.09 -13.80 -25.53
N LYS A 178 -14.49 -13.28 -26.61
CA LYS A 178 -15.17 -13.11 -27.91
C LYS A 178 -15.24 -14.40 -28.75
N VAL A 179 -14.37 -15.36 -28.52
CA VAL A 179 -14.30 -16.61 -29.26
C VAL A 179 -15.31 -17.64 -28.75
N GLU A 180 -15.74 -17.51 -27.47
CA GLU A 180 -16.72 -18.42 -26.85
C GLU A 180 -18.19 -18.02 -27.06
N LYS A 181 -18.48 -16.94 -27.80
CA LYS A 181 -19.84 -16.49 -28.20
C LYS A 181 -20.11 -16.76 -29.65
#